data_0e7537f2018bf4bc8c66b4424753f861
#
_entry.id   0e7537f2018bf4bc8c66b4424753f861
#
_cell.length_a   1.000
_cell.length_b   1.000
_cell.length_c   1.000
_cell.angle_alpha   90.00
_cell.angle_beta   90.00
_cell.angle_gamma   90.00
#
_symmetry.space_group_name_H-M   'P 1'
#
loop_
_entity.id
_entity.type
_entity.pdbx_description
1 polymer ?
#
loop_
_entity_poly.entity_id
_entity_poly.type
_entity_poly.pdbx_seq_one_letter_code
_entity_poly.pdbx_strand_id
1 'polypeptide(L)'
;MLLSKRFLFLKRVAGSTISWFALVALIAVVPTFAEKGGITKLRVLAYNVACGQWATPEQIAEVLKPLNPDIVLLSEVPKANRGKKVKDWSQRLGDALGLGYVRVGVVSSANHKSPKWGDVTGNYGGKFKSVLSRTPLTEGKDFLPEGSGWARASAFRVETEINGRKLALYSLHLPGFAHHKRQPTELTAWEGSKHKALADHINAEKESYDVIVGGDFNEWTEGLVMKSMLKETKMKNATKEKSIDHILYSTKNKMKLLQAGRDWGPKNQNKENKKAEGCLSDHPWVWGEFEVSN
;
A
#
# COMPACT_ATOMS: atom_id res chain seq x y z
N MET A 1 12.08 -73.09 15.09
CA MET A 1 11.36 -74.35 14.87
C MET A 1 10.51 -74.22 13.66
N LEU A 2 10.89 -75.00 12.62
CA LEU A 2 10.13 -75.53 11.49
C LEU A 2 9.42 -74.53 10.55
N LEU A 3 9.97 -74.37 9.32
CA LEU A 3 9.82 -75.19 8.09
C LEU A 3 8.35 -75.26 7.62
N SER A 4 7.98 -75.03 6.37
CA SER A 4 8.45 -75.57 5.08
C SER A 4 7.63 -74.94 3.94
N LYS A 5 8.25 -74.58 2.82
CA LYS A 5 8.27 -75.28 1.53
C LYS A 5 6.95 -75.42 0.81
N ARG A 6 6.90 -75.01 -0.42
CA ARG A 6 6.95 -75.49 -1.78
C ARG A 6 5.67 -75.10 -2.53
N PHE A 7 5.50 -74.96 -3.86
CA PHE A 7 6.21 -75.24 -5.09
C PHE A 7 5.53 -74.54 -6.26
N LEU A 8 6.32 -74.13 -7.21
CA LEU A 8 6.11 -73.93 -8.63
C LEU A 8 4.77 -74.40 -9.29
N PHE A 9 4.28 -73.60 -10.21
CA PHE A 9 3.96 -74.07 -11.58
C PHE A 9 4.01 -72.92 -12.60
N LEU A 10 4.89 -73.11 -13.59
CA LEU A 10 4.94 -72.36 -14.86
C LEU A 10 3.83 -72.83 -15.77
N LYS A 11 3.12 -71.91 -16.45
CA LYS A 11 2.61 -72.15 -17.80
C LYS A 11 2.76 -70.87 -18.64
N ARG A 12 3.59 -70.99 -19.66
CA ARG A 12 3.67 -70.10 -20.82
C ARG A 12 2.39 -70.24 -21.64
N VAL A 13 1.82 -69.06 -22.01
CA VAL A 13 1.05 -68.95 -23.25
C VAL A 13 1.48 -67.65 -23.90
N ALA A 14 1.95 -67.79 -25.13
CA ALA A 14 2.29 -66.69 -26.01
C ALA A 14 1.00 -66.06 -26.59
N GLY A 15 0.97 -64.78 -26.68
CA GLY A 15 -0.12 -64.03 -27.38
C GLY A 15 0.28 -62.57 -27.50
N SER A 16 0.88 -62.24 -28.63
CA SER A 16 1.24 -60.88 -29.02
C SER A 16 -0.03 -60.05 -29.27
N THR A 17 -0.21 -59.00 -28.48
CA THR A 17 -1.02 -57.86 -28.88
C THR A 17 -0.25 -56.59 -28.53
N ILE A 18 0.25 -55.94 -29.58
CA ILE A 18 0.84 -54.61 -29.55
C ILE A 18 -0.26 -53.63 -29.17
N SER A 19 -0.31 -53.21 -27.91
CA SER A 19 -1.23 -52.16 -27.47
C SER A 19 -0.54 -50.80 -27.65
N TRP A 20 -0.98 -50.08 -28.65
CA TRP A 20 -0.60 -48.69 -28.88
C TRP A 20 -1.17 -47.87 -27.73
N PHE A 21 -0.36 -47.56 -26.69
CA PHE A 21 -0.68 -46.48 -25.78
C PHE A 21 -0.51 -45.15 -26.50
N ALA A 22 -1.61 -44.61 -26.96
CA ALA A 22 -1.67 -43.22 -27.38
C ALA A 22 -1.38 -42.35 -26.16
N LEU A 23 -0.16 -41.81 -26.08
CA LEU A 23 0.22 -40.80 -25.12
C LEU A 23 -0.53 -39.50 -25.49
N VAL A 24 -1.71 -39.31 -24.94
CA VAL A 24 -2.42 -38.03 -25.02
C VAL A 24 -1.63 -37.07 -24.12
N ALA A 25 -0.70 -36.32 -24.71
CA ALA A 25 -0.10 -35.19 -24.08
C ALA A 25 -1.20 -34.14 -23.78
N LEU A 26 -1.71 -34.12 -22.59
CA LEU A 26 -2.57 -33.05 -22.10
C LEU A 26 -1.71 -31.79 -22.01
N ILE A 27 -1.63 -31.06 -23.14
CA ILE A 27 -1.08 -29.71 -23.13
C ILE A 27 -2.06 -28.90 -22.30
N ALA A 28 -1.73 -28.70 -21.01
CA ALA A 28 -2.40 -27.71 -20.20
C ALA A 28 -2.12 -26.36 -20.87
N VAL A 29 -3.08 -25.89 -21.64
CA VAL A 29 -3.12 -24.50 -22.11
C VAL A 29 -3.33 -23.68 -20.85
N VAL A 30 -2.21 -23.28 -20.23
CA VAL A 30 -2.23 -22.20 -19.25
C VAL A 30 -2.71 -20.99 -20.04
N PRO A 31 -3.87 -20.42 -19.73
CA PRO A 31 -4.28 -19.21 -20.39
C PRO A 31 -3.24 -18.16 -20.05
N THR A 32 -2.35 -17.86 -20.97
CA THR A 32 -1.54 -16.65 -20.93
C THR A 32 -2.50 -15.49 -21.14
N PHE A 33 -3.08 -15.01 -20.07
CA PHE A 33 -3.69 -13.68 -20.05
C PHE A 33 -2.56 -12.64 -20.14
N ALA A 34 -1.89 -12.62 -21.26
CA ALA A 34 -1.16 -11.47 -21.71
C ALA A 34 -2.16 -10.63 -22.51
N GLU A 35 -3.02 -9.89 -21.83
CA GLU A 35 -3.57 -8.70 -22.45
C GLU A 35 -2.38 -7.82 -22.83
N LYS A 36 -2.15 -7.68 -24.15
CA LYS A 36 -1.20 -6.72 -24.73
C LYS A 36 -1.69 -5.27 -24.59
N GLY A 37 -2.39 -4.93 -23.53
CA GLY A 37 -2.78 -3.60 -23.15
C GLY A 37 -2.18 -3.31 -21.77
N GLY A 38 -0.92 -2.86 -21.73
CA GLY A 38 -0.32 -2.43 -20.48
C GLY A 38 -1.16 -1.34 -19.82
N ILE A 39 -1.06 -1.19 -18.50
CA ILE A 39 -1.69 -0.10 -17.74
C ILE A 39 -1.20 1.22 -18.33
N THR A 40 -2.00 1.85 -19.19
CA THR A 40 -1.67 3.16 -19.77
C THR A 40 -1.95 4.28 -18.79
N LYS A 41 -2.87 4.04 -17.85
CA LYS A 41 -3.28 4.98 -16.80
C LYS A 41 -3.19 4.29 -15.45
N LEU A 42 -2.31 4.79 -14.60
CA LEU A 42 -2.10 4.32 -13.23
C LEU A 42 -2.85 5.23 -12.27
N ARG A 43 -3.81 4.69 -11.54
CA ARG A 43 -4.51 5.43 -10.49
C ARG A 43 -4.00 5.05 -9.11
N VAL A 44 -3.43 6.04 -8.43
CA VAL A 44 -2.87 5.92 -7.09
C VAL A 44 -3.72 6.72 -6.12
N LEU A 45 -4.03 6.12 -4.98
CA LEU A 45 -4.79 6.73 -3.90
C LEU A 45 -3.97 6.67 -2.61
N ALA A 46 -4.00 7.74 -1.82
CA ALA A 46 -3.42 7.76 -0.47
C ALA A 46 -4.52 8.13 0.54
N TYR A 47 -4.56 7.40 1.67
CA TYR A 47 -5.59 7.56 2.68
C TYR A 47 -5.11 7.22 4.09
N ASN A 48 -5.27 8.17 5.00
CA ASN A 48 -5.17 7.91 6.43
C ASN A 48 -6.52 7.37 6.92
N VAL A 49 -6.54 6.12 7.41
CA VAL A 49 -7.77 5.41 7.77
C VAL A 49 -8.11 5.54 9.26
N ALA A 50 -7.48 6.46 9.98
CA ALA A 50 -7.76 6.76 11.39
C ALA A 50 -7.87 5.50 12.27
N CYS A 51 -6.98 4.54 12.10
CA CYS A 51 -6.96 3.26 12.81
C CYS A 51 -8.23 2.40 12.65
N GLY A 52 -9.00 2.62 11.58
CA GLY A 52 -10.28 1.94 11.37
C GLY A 52 -11.34 2.27 12.44
N GLN A 53 -11.21 3.41 13.12
CA GLN A 53 -12.09 3.77 14.23
C GLN A 53 -13.51 4.10 13.80
N TRP A 54 -13.71 4.49 12.54
CA TRP A 54 -14.98 5.04 12.06
C TRP A 54 -15.65 4.21 10.99
N ALA A 55 -14.87 3.37 10.30
CA ALA A 55 -15.39 2.53 9.23
C ALA A 55 -14.65 1.19 9.14
N THR A 56 -15.37 0.17 8.69
CA THR A 56 -14.77 -1.12 8.35
C THR A 56 -14.08 -1.04 6.98
N PRO A 57 -13.17 -1.99 6.67
CA PRO A 57 -12.56 -2.06 5.34
C PRO A 57 -13.59 -2.11 4.20
N GLU A 58 -14.68 -2.83 4.39
CA GLU A 58 -15.72 -3.00 3.39
C GLU A 58 -16.49 -1.69 3.13
N GLN A 59 -16.80 -0.93 4.19
CA GLN A 59 -17.45 0.39 4.06
C GLN A 59 -16.55 1.39 3.33
N ILE A 60 -15.24 1.36 3.61
CA ILE A 60 -14.27 2.18 2.88
C ILE A 60 -14.21 1.73 1.42
N ALA A 61 -14.19 0.42 1.16
CA ALA A 61 -14.15 -0.11 -0.20
C ALA A 61 -15.35 0.32 -1.04
N GLU A 62 -16.55 0.33 -0.48
CA GLU A 62 -17.78 0.76 -1.19
C GLU A 62 -17.63 2.16 -1.78
N VAL A 63 -17.00 3.07 -1.04
CA VAL A 63 -16.81 4.45 -1.47
C VAL A 63 -15.62 4.61 -2.42
N LEU A 64 -14.56 3.81 -2.26
CA LEU A 64 -13.36 3.90 -3.10
C LEU A 64 -13.46 3.10 -4.40
N LYS A 65 -14.34 2.09 -4.50
CA LYS A 65 -14.53 1.28 -5.72
C LYS A 65 -14.78 2.09 -7.00
N PRO A 66 -15.62 3.14 -6.99
CA PRO A 66 -15.84 3.94 -8.21
C PRO A 66 -14.58 4.62 -8.74
N LEU A 67 -13.61 4.89 -7.88
CA LEU A 67 -12.31 5.43 -8.28
C LEU A 67 -11.46 4.38 -9.01
N ASN A 68 -11.76 3.08 -8.85
CA ASN A 68 -11.03 1.96 -9.42
C ASN A 68 -9.51 2.12 -9.30
N PRO A 69 -8.95 2.21 -8.07
CA PRO A 69 -7.53 2.42 -7.88
C PRO A 69 -6.71 1.19 -8.30
N ASP A 70 -5.52 1.42 -8.82
CA ASP A 70 -4.53 0.37 -9.08
C ASP A 70 -3.60 0.17 -7.89
N ILE A 71 -3.33 1.26 -7.16
CA ILE A 71 -2.49 1.29 -5.97
C ILE A 71 -3.18 2.10 -4.88
N VAL A 72 -3.18 1.58 -3.64
CA VAL A 72 -3.65 2.30 -2.46
C VAL A 72 -2.55 2.33 -1.40
N LEU A 73 -2.18 3.53 -0.98
CA LEU A 73 -1.18 3.83 0.05
C LEU A 73 -1.92 4.22 1.33
N LEU A 74 -1.85 3.38 2.35
CA LEU A 74 -2.60 3.57 3.58
C LEU A 74 -1.72 3.94 4.76
N SER A 75 -2.14 4.91 5.53
CA SER A 75 -1.57 5.25 6.84
C SER A 75 -2.57 5.03 7.97
N GLU A 76 -2.07 4.92 9.18
CA GLU A 76 -2.83 4.55 10.39
C GLU A 76 -3.65 3.27 10.24
N VAL A 77 -3.10 2.27 9.59
CA VAL A 77 -3.77 0.98 9.41
C VAL A 77 -3.69 0.18 10.71
N PRO A 78 -4.81 -0.36 11.22
CA PRO A 78 -4.75 -1.25 12.36
C PRO A 78 -4.40 -2.69 11.91
N LYS A 79 -3.65 -3.40 12.76
CA LYS A 79 -3.39 -4.84 12.61
C LYS A 79 -4.21 -5.64 13.61
N ALA A 80 -4.38 -6.92 13.34
CA ALA A 80 -5.05 -7.84 14.26
C ALA A 80 -4.42 -7.76 15.66
N ASN A 81 -5.26 -7.59 16.68
CA ASN A 81 -4.83 -7.62 18.06
C ASN A 81 -4.25 -8.99 18.41
N ARG A 82 -3.22 -8.99 19.26
CA ARG A 82 -2.49 -10.19 19.63
C ARG A 82 -3.45 -11.27 20.15
N GLY A 83 -3.37 -12.49 19.58
CA GLY A 83 -4.23 -13.61 19.93
C GLY A 83 -5.59 -13.65 19.22
N LYS A 84 -5.95 -12.65 18.45
CA LYS A 84 -7.16 -12.69 17.62
C LYS A 84 -6.88 -13.37 16.28
N LYS A 85 -7.70 -14.37 15.95
CA LYS A 85 -7.66 -15.06 14.65
C LYS A 85 -8.62 -14.36 13.68
N VAL A 86 -8.22 -13.19 13.21
CA VAL A 86 -8.99 -12.41 12.24
C VAL A 86 -8.14 -12.13 11.01
N LYS A 87 -8.77 -12.01 9.85
CA LYS A 87 -8.09 -11.64 8.60
C LYS A 87 -7.51 -10.24 8.74
N ASP A 88 -6.30 -10.02 8.20
CA ASP A 88 -5.66 -8.70 8.23
C ASP A 88 -6.58 -7.61 7.67
N TRP A 89 -6.61 -6.46 8.33
CA TRP A 89 -7.49 -5.34 7.98
C TRP A 89 -7.23 -4.83 6.56
N SER A 90 -5.94 -4.67 6.20
CA SER A 90 -5.55 -4.24 4.85
C SER A 90 -5.90 -5.28 3.79
N GLN A 91 -5.78 -6.58 4.13
CA GLN A 91 -6.16 -7.64 3.21
C GLN A 91 -7.67 -7.64 2.93
N ARG A 92 -8.50 -7.39 3.95
CA ARG A 92 -9.95 -7.24 3.76
C ARG A 92 -10.27 -6.09 2.82
N LEU A 93 -9.60 -4.95 2.98
CA LEU A 93 -9.79 -3.81 2.09
C LEU A 93 -9.30 -4.13 0.66
N GLY A 94 -8.14 -4.77 0.54
CA GLY A 94 -7.60 -5.19 -0.75
C GLY A 94 -8.56 -6.13 -1.50
N ASP A 95 -9.05 -7.17 -0.83
CA ASP A 95 -10.03 -8.10 -1.39
C ASP A 95 -11.30 -7.39 -1.85
N ALA A 96 -11.81 -6.47 -1.01
CA ALA A 96 -13.02 -5.73 -1.32
C ALA A 96 -12.84 -4.76 -2.50
N LEU A 97 -11.63 -4.25 -2.75
CA LEU A 97 -11.28 -3.39 -3.89
C LEU A 97 -10.83 -4.18 -5.12
N GLY A 98 -10.61 -5.50 -5.02
CA GLY A 98 -10.04 -6.31 -6.09
C GLY A 98 -8.55 -6.10 -6.30
N LEU A 99 -7.82 -5.70 -5.24
CA LEU A 99 -6.38 -5.51 -5.22
C LEU A 99 -5.72 -6.77 -4.62
N GLY A 100 -5.13 -7.60 -5.48
CA GLY A 100 -4.65 -8.94 -5.11
C GLY A 100 -3.36 -8.96 -4.28
N TYR A 101 -2.62 -7.87 -4.24
CA TYR A 101 -1.32 -7.80 -3.55
C TYR A 101 -1.36 -6.78 -2.42
N VAL A 102 -1.04 -7.24 -1.21
CA VAL A 102 -1.07 -6.43 0.01
C VAL A 102 0.24 -6.61 0.76
N ARG A 103 0.85 -5.50 1.17
CA ARG A 103 1.99 -5.48 2.07
C ARG A 103 1.73 -4.53 3.22
N VAL A 104 2.08 -4.94 4.42
CA VAL A 104 1.84 -4.18 5.65
C VAL A 104 3.14 -4.04 6.42
N GLY A 105 3.53 -2.82 6.72
CA GLY A 105 4.69 -2.50 7.55
C GLY A 105 4.61 -3.14 8.94
N VAL A 106 5.74 -3.32 9.59
CA VAL A 106 5.80 -3.93 10.92
C VAL A 106 5.93 -2.89 12.04
N VAL A 107 6.19 -1.64 11.67
CA VAL A 107 6.36 -0.54 12.64
C VAL A 107 5.06 0.23 12.83
N SER A 108 4.61 0.29 14.08
CA SER A 108 3.49 1.13 14.52
C SER A 108 3.99 2.38 15.20
N SER A 109 3.39 3.53 14.87
CA SER A 109 3.63 4.81 15.57
C SER A 109 2.75 4.98 16.81
N ALA A 110 1.94 3.98 17.18
CA ALA A 110 1.11 4.00 18.37
C ALA A 110 1.50 2.91 19.38
N ASN A 111 1.19 3.15 20.65
CA ASN A 111 1.26 2.11 21.66
C ASN A 111 0.06 1.17 21.48
N HIS A 112 0.30 -0.12 21.15
CA HIS A 112 -0.73 -1.13 20.98
C HIS A 112 -1.66 -1.37 22.19
N LYS A 113 -1.23 -0.93 23.37
CA LYS A 113 -2.04 -1.04 24.60
C LYS A 113 -3.09 0.06 24.74
N SER A 114 -3.08 1.05 23.88
CA SER A 114 -4.04 2.14 23.96
C SER A 114 -5.35 1.75 23.29
N PRO A 115 -6.48 1.71 24.02
CA PRO A 115 -7.81 1.46 23.43
C PRO A 115 -8.23 2.55 22.43
N LYS A 116 -7.55 3.70 22.43
CA LYS A 116 -7.76 4.81 21.49
C LYS A 116 -7.44 4.47 20.04
N TRP A 117 -6.66 3.42 19.78
CA TRP A 117 -6.10 3.11 18.47
C TRP A 117 -6.55 1.74 17.96
N GLY A 118 -7.78 1.38 18.27
CA GLY A 118 -8.43 0.18 17.78
C GLY A 118 -9.53 0.49 16.77
N ASP A 119 -9.83 -0.46 15.92
CA ASP A 119 -10.95 -0.35 14.98
C ASP A 119 -12.32 -0.45 15.68
N VAL A 120 -13.39 -0.13 14.93
CA VAL A 120 -14.78 -0.17 15.43
C VAL A 120 -15.22 -1.56 15.94
N THR A 121 -14.54 -2.62 15.53
CA THR A 121 -14.85 -4.01 15.94
C THR A 121 -14.11 -4.45 17.19
N GLY A 122 -13.10 -3.68 17.63
CA GLY A 122 -12.21 -4.03 18.73
C GLY A 122 -11.27 -5.22 18.46
N ASN A 123 -11.21 -5.69 17.21
CA ASN A 123 -10.36 -6.82 16.81
C ASN A 123 -8.97 -6.41 16.36
N TYR A 124 -8.76 -5.14 16.09
CA TYR A 124 -7.54 -4.58 15.53
C TYR A 124 -7.04 -3.40 16.34
N GLY A 125 -5.76 -3.10 16.22
CA GLY A 125 -5.15 -1.95 16.88
C GLY A 125 -3.83 -1.51 16.27
N GLY A 126 -3.36 -0.33 16.66
CA GLY A 126 -2.09 0.26 16.23
C GLY A 126 -2.23 1.18 15.02
N LYS A 127 -1.09 1.76 14.63
CA LYS A 127 -0.95 2.72 13.51
C LYS A 127 0.16 2.26 12.59
N PHE A 128 -0.17 1.38 11.66
CA PHE A 128 0.78 0.86 10.66
C PHE A 128 0.59 1.58 9.33
N LYS A 129 1.42 1.23 8.37
CA LYS A 129 1.30 1.63 6.97
C LYS A 129 1.11 0.40 6.12
N SER A 130 0.38 0.51 5.02
CA SER A 130 0.27 -0.57 4.06
C SER A 130 0.19 -0.07 2.63
N VAL A 131 0.51 -0.97 1.70
CA VAL A 131 0.36 -0.75 0.27
C VAL A 131 -0.47 -1.90 -0.30
N LEU A 132 -1.52 -1.54 -1.02
CA LEU A 132 -2.37 -2.45 -1.76
C LEU A 132 -2.15 -2.19 -3.25
N SER A 133 -2.08 -3.25 -4.06
CA SER A 133 -1.80 -3.11 -5.49
C SER A 133 -2.53 -4.16 -6.32
N ARG A 134 -2.83 -3.80 -7.56
CA ARG A 134 -3.28 -4.72 -8.60
C ARG A 134 -2.12 -5.54 -9.17
N THR A 135 -0.91 -5.00 -9.14
CA THR A 135 0.32 -5.66 -9.61
C THR A 135 1.13 -6.24 -8.46
N PRO A 136 1.97 -7.25 -8.69
CA PRO A 136 2.81 -7.86 -7.67
C PRO A 136 3.65 -6.82 -6.91
N LEU A 137 3.74 -6.99 -5.60
CA LEU A 137 4.58 -6.17 -4.71
C LEU A 137 5.74 -7.00 -4.17
N THR A 138 6.93 -6.40 -4.13
CA THR A 138 8.07 -6.99 -3.40
C THR A 138 7.81 -7.05 -1.90
N GLU A 139 8.69 -7.69 -1.14
CA GLU A 139 8.70 -7.57 0.31
C GLU A 139 8.92 -6.11 0.71
N GLY A 140 8.16 -5.66 1.72
CA GLY A 140 8.19 -4.28 2.16
C GLY A 140 9.21 -4.01 3.25
N LYS A 141 9.68 -2.77 3.33
CA LYS A 141 10.61 -2.31 4.36
C LYS A 141 10.10 -1.03 5.01
N ASP A 142 10.05 -1.02 6.34
CA ASP A 142 9.82 0.22 7.09
C ASP A 142 11.09 1.09 7.05
N PHE A 143 10.91 2.35 6.72
CA PHE A 143 11.96 3.35 6.57
C PHE A 143 11.84 4.41 7.65
N LEU A 144 12.95 4.77 8.30
CA LEU A 144 13.02 5.72 9.43
C LEU A 144 12.19 5.34 10.67
N PRO A 145 12.21 4.07 11.14
CA PRO A 145 11.36 3.64 12.24
C PRO A 145 11.89 4.02 13.63
N GLU A 146 12.88 4.90 13.72
CA GLU A 146 13.57 5.29 14.93
C GLU A 146 12.70 6.09 15.89
N GLY A 147 13.03 6.05 17.20
CA GLY A 147 12.31 6.75 18.23
C GLY A 147 11.17 5.93 18.86
N SER A 148 10.29 6.59 19.60
CA SER A 148 9.13 5.99 20.28
C SER A 148 7.87 6.81 20.02
N GLY A 149 6.68 6.18 20.13
CA GLY A 149 5.40 6.84 19.90
C GLY A 149 5.36 7.55 18.54
N TRP A 150 5.03 8.83 18.51
CA TRP A 150 4.99 9.64 17.30
C TRP A 150 6.34 9.77 16.57
N ALA A 151 7.47 9.70 17.31
CA ALA A 151 8.78 9.70 16.67
C ALA A 151 9.03 8.47 15.77
N ARG A 152 8.23 7.42 15.90
CA ARG A 152 8.23 6.26 14.99
C ARG A 152 7.36 6.44 13.74
N ALA A 153 6.68 7.56 13.62
CA ALA A 153 6.02 7.93 12.38
C ALA A 153 7.05 7.95 11.25
N SER A 154 6.76 7.22 10.16
CA SER A 154 7.78 6.82 9.18
C SER A 154 7.11 6.48 7.84
N ALA A 155 7.89 6.01 6.89
CA ALA A 155 7.42 5.49 5.62
C ALA A 155 7.57 3.96 5.55
N PHE A 156 6.71 3.32 4.77
CA PHE A 156 6.79 1.91 4.40
C PHE A 156 6.96 1.82 2.89
N ARG A 157 8.06 1.21 2.46
CA ARG A 157 8.47 1.12 1.07
C ARG A 157 8.24 -0.27 0.51
N VAL A 158 7.72 -0.35 -0.70
CA VAL A 158 7.65 -1.55 -1.53
C VAL A 158 8.00 -1.21 -2.97
N GLU A 159 8.22 -2.23 -3.80
CA GLU A 159 8.41 -2.05 -5.24
C GLU A 159 7.32 -2.80 -6.01
N THR A 160 7.05 -2.31 -7.21
CA THR A 160 6.24 -2.99 -8.22
C THR A 160 6.77 -2.67 -9.61
N GLU A 161 6.29 -3.42 -10.59
CA GLU A 161 6.59 -3.15 -12.00
C GLU A 161 5.30 -2.98 -12.80
N ILE A 162 5.25 -1.91 -13.59
CA ILE A 162 4.12 -1.59 -14.47
C ILE A 162 4.68 -1.27 -15.85
N ASN A 163 4.30 -2.05 -16.86
CA ASN A 163 4.78 -1.89 -18.25
C ASN A 163 6.31 -1.89 -18.38
N GLY A 164 7.00 -2.77 -17.65
CA GLY A 164 8.46 -2.83 -17.64
C GLY A 164 9.14 -1.71 -16.86
N ARG A 165 8.38 -0.80 -16.24
CA ARG A 165 8.89 0.30 -15.41
C ARG A 165 8.87 -0.10 -13.94
N LYS A 166 10.01 0.06 -13.28
CA LYS A 166 10.14 -0.18 -11.84
C LYS A 166 9.65 1.04 -11.06
N LEU A 167 8.70 0.82 -10.19
CA LEU A 167 8.15 1.84 -9.29
C LEU A 167 8.55 1.54 -7.85
N ALA A 168 9.07 2.53 -7.14
CA ALA A 168 9.20 2.53 -5.70
C ALA A 168 8.02 3.29 -5.09
N LEU A 169 7.25 2.61 -4.27
CA LEU A 169 6.03 3.11 -3.64
C LEU A 169 6.26 3.30 -2.15
N TYR A 170 5.92 4.46 -1.63
CA TYR A 170 6.01 4.77 -0.22
C TYR A 170 4.63 5.12 0.33
N SER A 171 4.15 4.34 1.28
CA SER A 171 3.06 4.73 2.15
C SER A 171 3.65 5.33 3.42
N LEU A 172 3.24 6.53 3.80
CA LEU A 172 3.84 7.22 4.93
C LEU A 172 2.84 7.81 5.92
N HIS A 173 3.35 8.03 7.13
CA HIS A 173 2.77 8.87 8.15
C HIS A 173 3.93 9.52 8.88
N LEU A 174 4.18 10.80 8.63
CA LEU A 174 5.32 11.53 9.18
C LEU A 174 4.91 12.37 10.39
N PRO A 175 5.85 12.68 11.30
CA PRO A 175 5.56 13.58 12.41
C PRO A 175 5.32 15.00 11.89
N GLY A 176 4.28 15.66 12.41
CA GLY A 176 3.80 16.91 11.84
C GLY A 176 4.43 18.15 12.39
N PHE A 177 4.54 19.15 11.53
CA PHE A 177 4.74 20.55 11.89
C PHE A 177 3.45 21.37 11.77
N ALA A 178 2.44 20.86 11.06
CA ALA A 178 1.18 21.55 10.78
C ALA A 178 0.43 22.02 12.04
N HIS A 179 0.64 21.35 13.17
CA HIS A 179 -0.06 21.63 14.44
C HIS A 179 0.82 22.28 15.50
N HIS A 180 2.09 22.53 15.23
CA HIS A 180 2.94 23.24 16.20
C HIS A 180 2.61 24.72 16.20
N LYS A 181 2.28 25.25 17.39
CA LYS A 181 2.01 26.69 17.61
C LYS A 181 3.20 27.61 17.28
N ARG A 182 4.40 27.05 17.18
CA ARG A 182 5.61 27.70 16.70
C ARG A 182 6.10 26.91 15.50
N GLN A 183 5.90 27.46 14.31
CA GLN A 183 6.62 26.97 13.14
C GLN A 183 8.11 27.22 13.42
N PRO A 184 8.95 26.19 13.36
CA PRO A 184 10.39 26.40 13.52
C PRO A 184 10.87 27.34 12.43
N THR A 185 11.88 28.14 12.75
CA THR A 185 12.60 28.93 11.75
C THR A 185 13.21 28.00 10.68
N GLU A 186 13.20 28.47 9.48
CA GLU A 186 13.30 27.72 8.22
C GLU A 186 14.34 26.60 8.10
N LEU A 187 15.54 26.77 8.59
CA LEU A 187 16.60 25.79 8.40
C LEU A 187 16.61 24.64 9.43
N THR A 188 16.36 24.95 10.70
CA THR A 188 16.47 23.95 11.77
C THR A 188 15.33 22.92 11.74
N ALA A 189 14.19 23.27 11.14
CA ALA A 189 13.08 22.35 11.01
C ALA A 189 13.28 21.33 9.91
N TRP A 190 13.98 21.73 8.84
CA TRP A 190 14.26 20.87 7.71
C TRP A 190 15.43 19.93 7.98
N GLU A 191 16.55 20.48 8.40
CA GLU A 191 17.73 19.68 8.72
C GLU A 191 17.47 18.75 9.90
N GLY A 192 17.72 17.58 9.94
CA GLY A 192 17.40 16.57 10.96
C GLY A 192 15.94 16.13 11.04
N SER A 193 15.08 16.61 10.13
CA SER A 193 13.71 16.13 10.05
C SER A 193 13.64 14.78 9.35
N LYS A 194 12.57 14.00 9.64
CA LYS A 194 12.30 12.77 8.89
C LYS A 194 11.92 13.05 7.45
N HIS A 195 11.38 14.21 7.13
CA HIS A 195 11.10 14.66 5.77
C HIS A 195 12.40 14.84 4.98
N LYS A 196 13.44 15.46 5.58
CA LYS A 196 14.76 15.60 4.95
C LYS A 196 15.40 14.24 4.69
N ALA A 197 15.42 13.37 5.69
CA ALA A 197 15.98 12.04 5.55
C ALA A 197 15.25 11.20 4.47
N LEU A 198 13.93 11.36 4.36
CA LEU A 198 13.15 10.76 3.27
C LEU A 198 13.50 11.39 1.92
N ALA A 199 13.68 12.70 1.86
CA ALA A 199 14.07 13.39 0.62
C ALA A 199 15.44 12.93 0.10
N ASP A 200 16.41 12.75 0.98
CA ASP A 200 17.73 12.22 0.64
C ASP A 200 17.65 10.81 0.08
N HIS A 201 16.86 9.97 0.70
CA HIS A 201 16.62 8.60 0.25
C HIS A 201 15.93 8.57 -1.13
N ILE A 202 14.88 9.37 -1.33
CA ILE A 202 14.18 9.49 -2.61
C ILE A 202 15.16 9.96 -3.71
N ASN A 203 16.04 10.90 -3.40
CA ASN A 203 17.04 11.39 -4.36
C ASN A 203 17.97 10.29 -4.86
N ALA A 204 18.36 9.35 -4.00
CA ALA A 204 19.14 8.19 -4.38
C ALA A 204 18.30 7.18 -5.21
N GLU A 205 17.05 6.95 -4.82
CA GLU A 205 16.19 5.96 -5.47
C GLU A 205 15.72 6.34 -6.87
N LYS A 206 15.36 7.59 -7.09
CA LYS A 206 14.80 8.05 -8.38
C LYS A 206 15.77 7.94 -9.57
N GLU A 207 17.01 7.56 -9.33
CA GLU A 207 17.95 7.21 -10.39
C GLU A 207 17.58 5.87 -11.05
N SER A 208 17.00 4.93 -10.30
CA SER A 208 16.68 3.57 -10.73
C SER A 208 15.19 3.29 -10.81
N TYR A 209 14.36 4.11 -10.18
CA TYR A 209 12.91 3.90 -10.05
C TYR A 209 12.12 5.14 -10.42
N ASP A 210 10.92 4.94 -10.92
CA ASP A 210 9.87 5.93 -10.76
C ASP A 210 9.38 5.90 -9.31
N VAL A 211 9.31 7.05 -8.66
CA VAL A 211 8.97 7.13 -7.25
C VAL A 211 7.60 7.76 -7.05
N ILE A 212 6.75 7.11 -6.28
CA ILE A 212 5.49 7.66 -5.79
C ILE A 212 5.49 7.57 -4.26
N VAL A 213 5.22 8.69 -3.62
CA VAL A 213 5.15 8.81 -2.16
C VAL A 213 3.77 9.35 -1.80
N GLY A 214 3.01 8.64 -0.99
CA GLY A 214 1.68 9.09 -0.60
C GLY A 214 1.36 8.78 0.86
N GLY A 215 0.51 9.61 1.45
CA GLY A 215 0.02 9.47 2.81
C GLY A 215 -0.05 10.78 3.56
N ASP A 216 -0.07 10.68 4.89
CA ASP A 216 -0.14 11.79 5.82
C ASP A 216 1.26 12.33 6.12
N PHE A 217 1.59 13.44 5.50
CA PHE A 217 2.86 14.15 5.74
C PHE A 217 2.81 15.00 7.01
N ASN A 218 1.61 15.22 7.57
CA ASN A 218 1.41 16.16 8.67
C ASN A 218 2.00 17.56 8.42
N GLU A 219 2.11 17.94 7.15
CA GLU A 219 2.64 19.21 6.69
C GLU A 219 1.73 19.77 5.58
N TRP A 220 1.43 21.07 5.68
CA TRP A 220 0.57 21.72 4.71
C TRP A 220 1.21 21.83 3.33
N THR A 221 0.38 21.82 2.27
CA THR A 221 0.80 22.01 0.87
C THR A 221 1.74 23.21 0.71
N GLU A 222 1.42 24.32 1.36
CA GLU A 222 2.19 25.57 1.35
C GLU A 222 3.20 25.68 2.46
N GLY A 223 3.33 24.62 3.28
CA GLY A 223 4.24 24.57 4.41
C GLY A 223 5.71 24.57 3.96
N LEU A 224 6.55 25.04 4.86
CA LEU A 224 7.97 25.23 4.59
C LEU A 224 8.70 23.92 4.30
N VAL A 225 8.39 22.90 5.10
CA VAL A 225 8.99 21.58 4.98
C VAL A 225 8.57 20.92 3.66
N MET A 226 7.29 21.06 3.25
CA MET A 226 6.82 20.57 1.96
C MET A 226 7.51 21.28 0.80
N LYS A 227 7.64 22.61 0.86
CA LYS A 227 8.38 23.40 -0.15
C LYS A 227 9.83 22.95 -0.27
N SER A 228 10.50 22.73 0.86
CA SER A 228 11.89 22.24 0.89
C SER A 228 12.00 20.85 0.28
N MET A 229 11.09 19.93 0.64
CA MET A 229 11.05 18.58 0.10
C MET A 229 10.88 18.57 -1.43
N LEU A 230 9.92 19.34 -1.95
CA LEU A 230 9.69 19.45 -3.40
C LEU A 230 10.87 20.09 -4.12
N LYS A 231 11.50 21.10 -3.52
CA LYS A 231 12.69 21.77 -4.06
C LYS A 231 13.87 20.81 -4.17
N GLU A 232 14.17 20.07 -3.12
CA GLU A 232 15.33 19.15 -3.09
C GLU A 232 15.11 17.89 -3.93
N THR A 233 13.93 17.29 -3.82
CA THR A 233 13.66 16.06 -4.57
C THR A 233 13.31 16.28 -6.04
N LYS A 234 12.96 17.51 -6.44
CA LYS A 234 12.41 17.82 -7.77
C LYS A 234 11.15 17.01 -8.11
N MET A 235 10.51 16.44 -7.11
CA MET A 235 9.20 15.79 -7.27
C MET A 235 8.10 16.83 -7.45
N LYS A 236 6.99 16.40 -8.03
CA LYS A 236 5.77 17.19 -8.11
C LYS A 236 4.75 16.67 -7.11
N ASN A 237 3.91 17.55 -6.60
CA ASN A 237 2.75 17.21 -5.78
C ASN A 237 1.50 17.13 -6.66
N ALA A 238 0.84 15.97 -6.65
CA ALA A 238 -0.44 15.80 -7.32
C ALA A 238 -1.57 16.51 -6.54
N THR A 239 -1.47 16.58 -5.21
CA THR A 239 -2.46 17.26 -4.36
C THR A 239 -2.26 18.77 -4.45
N LYS A 240 -3.16 19.45 -5.14
CA LYS A 240 -3.08 20.91 -5.36
C LYS A 240 -3.78 21.72 -4.27
N GLU A 241 -4.74 21.12 -3.59
CA GLU A 241 -5.53 21.77 -2.56
C GLU A 241 -4.77 21.83 -1.23
N LYS A 242 -5.18 22.73 -0.36
CA LYS A 242 -4.65 22.80 1.01
C LYS A 242 -4.94 21.48 1.75
N SER A 243 -3.90 20.71 2.01
CA SER A 243 -3.97 19.39 2.65
C SER A 243 -2.73 19.14 3.49
N ILE A 244 -2.79 18.14 4.35
CA ILE A 244 -1.64 17.50 5.00
C ILE A 244 -1.42 16.08 4.45
N ASP A 245 -2.37 15.57 3.66
CA ASP A 245 -2.28 14.34 2.92
C ASP A 245 -1.87 14.66 1.48
N HIS A 246 -0.86 13.99 0.97
CA HIS A 246 -0.28 14.28 -0.35
C HIS A 246 0.06 13.03 -1.13
N ILE A 247 0.16 13.20 -2.46
CA ILE A 247 0.83 12.26 -3.37
C ILE A 247 1.91 13.03 -4.11
N LEU A 248 3.18 12.68 -3.82
CA LEU A 248 4.34 13.19 -4.57
C LEU A 248 4.77 12.15 -5.59
N TYR A 249 5.22 12.61 -6.76
CA TYR A 249 5.66 11.72 -7.84
C TYR A 249 6.89 12.27 -8.57
N SER A 250 7.77 11.36 -8.99
CA SER A 250 8.93 11.70 -9.80
C SER A 250 8.54 11.95 -11.26
N THR A 251 9.23 12.87 -11.93
CA THR A 251 8.96 13.20 -13.33
C THR A 251 10.10 12.82 -14.27
N LYS A 252 11.17 12.23 -13.74
CA LYS A 252 12.39 11.91 -14.49
C LYS A 252 12.11 11.02 -15.70
N ASN A 253 11.27 10.01 -15.54
CA ASN A 253 10.96 9.04 -16.58
C ASN A 253 9.61 9.30 -17.26
N LYS A 254 9.24 10.56 -17.42
CA LYS A 254 8.05 11.01 -18.15
C LYS A 254 6.71 10.56 -17.53
N MET A 255 6.67 10.23 -16.24
CA MET A 255 5.39 10.05 -15.56
C MET A 255 4.62 11.38 -15.59
N LYS A 256 3.44 11.37 -16.16
CA LYS A 256 2.62 12.58 -16.35
C LYS A 256 1.35 12.48 -15.55
N LEU A 257 1.10 13.45 -14.68
CA LEU A 257 -0.19 13.56 -14.00
C LEU A 257 -1.26 13.99 -15.02
N LEU A 258 -2.30 13.19 -15.17
CA LEU A 258 -3.46 13.46 -16.01
C LEU A 258 -4.53 14.21 -15.21
N GLN A 259 -4.87 13.70 -14.05
CA GLN A 259 -5.83 14.31 -13.13
C GLN A 259 -5.52 13.93 -11.69
N ALA A 260 -6.03 14.70 -10.76
CA ALA A 260 -5.94 14.44 -9.34
C ALA A 260 -7.13 15.04 -8.61
N GLY A 261 -7.40 14.55 -7.42
CA GLY A 261 -8.46 15.05 -6.59
C GLY A 261 -8.29 14.69 -5.13
N ARG A 262 -9.20 15.21 -4.34
CA ARG A 262 -9.31 14.98 -2.91
C ARG A 262 -10.78 14.89 -2.56
N ASP A 263 -11.16 13.95 -1.69
CA ASP A 263 -12.54 13.82 -1.24
C ASP A 263 -12.60 13.30 0.20
N TRP A 264 -13.70 13.58 0.85
CA TRP A 264 -14.01 13.19 2.23
C TRP A 264 -15.00 12.03 2.32
N GLY A 265 -15.59 11.62 1.20
CA GLY A 265 -16.67 10.65 1.15
C GLY A 265 -18.07 11.24 1.26
N PRO A 266 -19.07 10.37 1.43
CA PRO A 266 -20.49 10.72 1.30
C PRO A 266 -20.99 11.80 2.27
N LYS A 267 -20.28 11.96 3.39
CA LYS A 267 -20.58 13.01 4.37
C LYS A 267 -19.33 13.85 4.58
N ASN A 268 -19.38 15.05 4.04
CA ASN A 268 -18.32 16.03 4.20
C ASN A 268 -18.07 16.28 5.69
N GLN A 269 -16.86 15.98 6.15
CA GLN A 269 -16.46 16.20 7.53
C GLN A 269 -15.99 17.64 7.67
N ASN A 270 -16.80 18.47 8.28
CA ASN A 270 -16.28 19.67 8.91
C ASN A 270 -15.75 19.29 10.32
N LYS A 271 -14.93 20.16 10.90
CA LYS A 271 -14.35 19.94 12.25
C LYS A 271 -15.38 19.69 13.35
N GLU A 272 -16.63 20.07 13.13
CA GLU A 272 -17.73 19.97 14.09
C GLU A 272 -18.41 18.60 14.06
N ASN A 273 -18.33 17.89 12.92
CA ASN A 273 -19.02 16.60 12.69
C ASN A 273 -18.09 15.37 12.64
N LYS A 274 -16.96 15.39 13.31
CA LYS A 274 -15.99 14.27 13.39
C LYS A 274 -16.57 12.93 13.85
N LYS A 275 -17.79 12.90 14.32
CA LYS A 275 -18.53 11.71 14.75
C LYS A 275 -19.84 11.50 14.00
N ALA A 276 -20.06 12.22 12.89
CA ALA A 276 -21.27 12.05 12.12
C ALA A 276 -21.33 10.62 11.56
N GLU A 277 -22.51 10.01 11.64
CA GLU A 277 -22.78 8.71 11.06
C GLU A 277 -22.41 8.70 9.57
N GLY A 278 -21.61 7.72 9.14
CA GLY A 278 -21.10 7.60 7.77
C GLY A 278 -19.77 8.31 7.49
N CYS A 279 -19.10 8.86 8.49
CA CYS A 279 -17.70 9.27 8.38
C CYS A 279 -16.78 8.06 8.29
N LEU A 280 -15.86 8.05 7.33
CA LEU A 280 -14.94 6.94 7.11
C LEU A 280 -13.59 7.15 7.80
N SER A 281 -13.14 8.42 7.93
CA SER A 281 -11.89 8.84 8.58
C SER A 281 -11.97 10.32 8.95
N ASP A 282 -11.05 10.82 9.79
CA ASP A 282 -10.83 12.25 10.02
C ASP A 282 -9.87 12.89 9.02
N HIS A 283 -9.51 12.14 7.99
CA HIS A 283 -8.75 12.59 6.85
C HIS A 283 -9.53 12.42 5.54
N PRO A 284 -9.30 13.26 4.53
CA PRO A 284 -9.71 12.99 3.17
C PRO A 284 -8.79 11.93 2.57
N TRP A 285 -9.25 11.21 1.56
CA TRP A 285 -8.32 10.57 0.65
C TRP A 285 -7.90 11.55 -0.44
N VAL A 286 -6.68 11.34 -0.93
CA VAL A 286 -6.15 12.04 -2.09
C VAL A 286 -5.83 11.02 -3.17
N TRP A 287 -5.99 11.39 -4.44
CA TRP A 287 -5.72 10.49 -5.56
C TRP A 287 -5.10 11.22 -6.74
N GLY A 288 -4.35 10.49 -7.54
CA GLY A 288 -3.79 10.94 -8.81
C GLY A 288 -3.89 9.84 -9.86
N GLU A 289 -4.25 10.23 -11.09
CA GLU A 289 -4.18 9.38 -12.29
C GLU A 289 -2.99 9.83 -13.13
N PHE A 290 -2.11 8.87 -13.43
CA PHE A 290 -0.86 9.10 -14.12
C PHE A 290 -0.83 8.35 -15.45
N GLU A 291 -0.30 9.00 -16.48
CA GLU A 291 0.08 8.32 -17.71
C GLU A 291 1.40 7.60 -17.47
N VAL A 292 1.42 6.29 -17.72
CA VAL A 292 2.59 5.42 -17.60
C VAL A 292 2.82 4.82 -18.99
N SER A 293 3.47 5.58 -19.87
CA SER A 293 3.88 5.08 -21.19
C SER A 293 5.18 4.27 -21.08
N ASN A 294 5.30 3.29 -21.95
CA ASN A 294 6.55 2.53 -22.16
C ASN A 294 7.70 3.43 -22.62
#